data_238462a856de9cb3ba7f2a612035fcdc
#
_entry.id   238462a856de9cb3ba7f2a612035fcdc
#
_cell.length_a   1.000
_cell.length_b   1.000
_cell.length_c   1.000
_cell.angle_alpha   90.00
_cell.angle_beta   90.00
_cell.angle_gamma   90.00
#
_symmetry.space_group_name_H-M   'P 1'
#
loop_
_entity.id
_entity.type
_entity.pdbx_description
1 polymer ?
#
loop_
_entity_poly.entity_id
_entity_poly.type
_entity_poly.pdbx_seq_one_letter_code
_entity_poly.pdbx_strand_id
1 'polypeptide(L)'
;MILSKTPMDQIEEKKEYELSFLLKDEEGIAALQGMLTKFGCTTTSQSEIKRIVLAYPIKKETSALFGYVYFMATPEHMKDFTHELRLESHVLRFLLINKPIKREFISASEGSPRRTSETSEKEALSEEKQSHAVTNEDLEKKLEEILN
;
A
#
# COMPACT_ATOMS: atom_id res chain seq x y z
N MET A 1 -2.14 -23.29 -46.90
CA MET A 1 -3.02 -23.37 -45.70
C MET A 1 -2.39 -22.56 -44.59
N ILE A 2 -2.90 -21.38 -44.42
CA ILE A 2 -2.45 -20.50 -43.32
C ILE A 2 -3.27 -20.91 -42.11
N LEU A 3 -2.63 -21.63 -41.19
CA LEU A 3 -3.17 -21.83 -39.88
C LEU A 3 -3.08 -20.48 -39.16
N SER A 4 -4.19 -19.75 -39.11
CA SER A 4 -4.35 -18.62 -38.23
C SER A 4 -4.23 -19.15 -36.82
N LYS A 5 -3.04 -19.03 -36.26
CA LYS A 5 -2.79 -19.22 -34.83
C LYS A 5 -3.53 -18.10 -34.14
N THR A 6 -4.76 -18.39 -33.75
CA THR A 6 -5.50 -17.56 -32.80
C THR A 6 -4.59 -17.39 -31.59
N PRO A 7 -4.25 -16.19 -31.17
CA PRO A 7 -3.56 -16.02 -29.91
C PRO A 7 -4.56 -16.40 -28.83
N MET A 8 -4.52 -17.66 -28.41
CA MET A 8 -5.21 -18.09 -27.23
C MET A 8 -4.63 -17.32 -26.04
N ASP A 9 -5.46 -16.43 -25.53
CA ASP A 9 -5.54 -16.04 -24.14
C ASP A 9 -4.20 -16.05 -23.38
N GLN A 10 -3.39 -15.07 -23.63
CA GLN A 10 -2.67 -14.50 -22.51
C GLN A 10 -3.72 -13.72 -21.75
N ILE A 11 -4.36 -14.37 -20.79
CA ILE A 11 -5.06 -13.69 -19.71
C ILE A 11 -3.95 -12.94 -18.98
N GLU A 12 -3.66 -11.75 -19.47
CA GLU A 12 -2.77 -10.82 -18.79
C GLU A 12 -3.41 -10.56 -17.43
N GLU A 13 -2.89 -11.20 -16.39
CA GLU A 13 -3.38 -11.03 -15.03
C GLU A 13 -3.18 -9.58 -14.63
N LYS A 14 -4.21 -8.77 -14.81
CA LYS A 14 -4.22 -7.40 -14.34
C LYS A 14 -4.26 -7.42 -12.82
N LYS A 15 -3.34 -6.69 -12.22
CA LYS A 15 -3.27 -6.50 -10.77
C LYS A 15 -3.67 -5.08 -10.42
N GLU A 16 -4.24 -4.93 -9.24
CA GLU A 16 -4.58 -3.62 -8.71
C GLU A 16 -3.35 -2.97 -8.07
N TYR A 17 -3.08 -1.74 -8.46
CA TYR A 17 -1.98 -0.93 -7.94
C TYR A 17 -2.52 0.36 -7.34
N GLU A 18 -1.81 0.84 -6.35
CA GLU A 18 -1.97 2.17 -5.78
C GLU A 18 -0.74 2.99 -6.10
N LEU A 19 -0.94 4.13 -6.73
CA LEU A 19 0.10 5.11 -6.97
C LEU A 19 -0.21 6.36 -6.17
N SER A 20 0.61 6.64 -5.17
CA SER A 20 0.62 7.91 -4.44
C SER A 20 1.71 8.80 -5.02
N PHE A 21 1.42 10.07 -5.21
CA PHE A 21 2.34 10.97 -5.90
C PHE A 21 2.38 12.36 -5.28
N LEU A 22 3.52 13.02 -5.46
CA LEU A 22 3.75 14.44 -5.22
C LEU A 22 4.14 15.08 -6.54
N LEU A 23 3.32 16.00 -7.02
CA LEU A 23 3.54 16.74 -8.26
C LEU A 23 3.92 18.19 -7.95
N LYS A 24 4.74 18.75 -8.82
CA LYS A 24 5.15 20.14 -8.73
C LYS A 24 3.99 21.10 -9.03
N ASP A 25 3.25 20.80 -10.10
CA ASP A 25 2.21 21.65 -10.68
C ASP A 25 1.06 20.81 -11.28
N GLU A 26 0.05 21.51 -11.78
CA GLU A 26 -1.12 20.89 -12.39
C GLU A 26 -0.81 20.21 -13.73
N GLU A 27 0.23 20.65 -14.43
CA GLU A 27 0.69 20.01 -15.67
C GLU A 27 1.12 18.56 -15.42
N GLY A 28 1.66 18.30 -14.24
CA GLY A 28 2.01 16.94 -13.80
C GLY A 28 0.81 16.00 -13.71
N ILE A 29 -0.39 16.51 -13.46
CA ILE A 29 -1.62 15.69 -13.44
C ILE A 29 -1.94 15.20 -14.85
N ALA A 30 -1.88 16.09 -15.84
CA ALA A 30 -2.11 15.73 -17.23
C ALA A 30 -1.05 14.75 -17.74
N ALA A 31 0.22 14.97 -17.38
CA ALA A 31 1.32 14.07 -17.73
C ALA A 31 1.09 12.67 -17.12
N LEU A 32 0.70 12.59 -15.85
CA LEU A 32 0.43 11.33 -15.17
C LEU A 32 -0.74 10.57 -15.81
N GLN A 33 -1.84 11.27 -16.13
CA GLN A 33 -2.99 10.67 -16.82
C GLN A 33 -2.61 10.16 -18.21
N GLY A 34 -1.80 10.91 -18.93
CA GLY A 34 -1.26 10.50 -20.23
C GLY A 34 -0.42 9.22 -20.13
N MET A 35 0.43 9.12 -19.13
CA MET A 35 1.23 7.91 -18.87
C MET A 35 0.36 6.71 -18.51
N LEU A 36 -0.63 6.87 -17.63
CA LEU A 36 -1.56 5.79 -17.30
C LEU A 36 -2.29 5.26 -18.54
N THR A 37 -2.72 6.14 -19.42
CA THR A 37 -3.37 5.77 -20.68
C THR A 37 -2.40 5.07 -21.63
N LYS A 38 -1.18 5.58 -21.76
CA LYS A 38 -0.12 5.03 -22.63
C LYS A 38 0.20 3.57 -22.28
N PHE A 39 0.27 3.26 -20.99
CA PHE A 39 0.55 1.90 -20.49
C PHE A 39 -0.69 1.01 -20.34
N GLY A 40 -1.83 1.45 -20.85
CA GLY A 40 -3.06 0.65 -20.81
C GLY A 40 -3.60 0.41 -19.39
N CYS A 41 -3.26 1.30 -18.45
CA CYS A 41 -3.76 1.24 -17.10
C CYS A 41 -5.23 1.68 -17.05
N THR A 42 -6.04 0.92 -16.34
CA THR A 42 -7.45 1.25 -16.13
C THR A 42 -7.62 1.85 -14.73
N THR A 43 -7.87 3.14 -14.66
CA THR A 43 -8.10 3.83 -13.38
C THR A 43 -9.40 3.35 -12.76
N THR A 44 -9.35 2.87 -11.52
CA THR A 44 -10.50 2.40 -10.75
C THR A 44 -11.04 3.52 -9.86
N SER A 45 -10.16 4.24 -9.21
CA SER A 45 -10.51 5.33 -8.30
C SER A 45 -9.34 6.30 -8.17
N GLN A 46 -9.66 7.55 -7.88
CA GLN A 46 -8.63 8.56 -7.61
C GLN A 46 -9.05 9.43 -6.43
N SER A 47 -8.08 9.95 -5.70
CA SER A 47 -8.32 10.92 -4.63
C SER A 47 -8.48 12.32 -5.18
N GLU A 48 -9.04 13.18 -4.35
CA GLU A 48 -8.91 14.62 -4.53
C GLU A 48 -7.44 15.03 -4.39
N ILE A 49 -7.00 15.92 -5.27
CA ILE A 49 -5.64 16.44 -5.27
C ILE A 49 -5.57 17.66 -4.34
N LYS A 50 -4.65 17.61 -3.39
CA LYS A 50 -4.49 18.66 -2.38
C LYS A 50 -3.10 19.26 -2.44
N ARG A 51 -3.03 20.59 -2.34
CA ARG A 51 -1.75 21.27 -2.18
C ARG A 51 -1.29 21.16 -0.74
N ILE A 52 -0.08 20.66 -0.55
CA ILE A 52 0.55 20.49 0.76
C ILE A 52 1.88 21.25 0.82
N VAL A 53 2.23 21.68 2.02
CA VAL A 53 3.56 22.24 2.31
C VAL A 53 4.46 21.08 2.73
N LEU A 54 5.64 21.01 2.13
CA LEU A 54 6.61 19.95 2.41
C LEU A 54 7.40 20.30 3.67
N ALA A 55 7.76 19.28 4.47
CA ALA A 55 8.59 19.45 5.65
C ALA A 55 10.02 19.89 5.30
N TYR A 56 10.48 19.53 4.11
CA TYR A 56 11.78 19.93 3.55
C TYR A 56 11.65 20.07 2.02
N PRO A 57 12.48 20.89 1.36
CA PRO A 57 12.41 21.06 -0.09
C PRO A 57 12.73 19.76 -0.83
N ILE A 58 11.90 19.43 -1.82
CA ILE A 58 12.13 18.32 -2.75
C ILE A 58 12.32 18.92 -4.14
N LYS A 59 13.44 18.65 -4.80
CA LYS A 59 13.80 19.24 -6.11
C LYS A 59 13.62 20.78 -6.14
N LYS A 60 13.98 21.45 -5.04
CA LYS A 60 13.84 22.90 -4.81
C LYS A 60 12.40 23.39 -4.61
N GLU A 61 11.40 22.53 -4.59
CA GLU A 61 10.02 22.87 -4.31
C GLU A 61 9.71 22.71 -2.82
N THR A 62 9.03 23.72 -2.24
CA THR A 62 8.61 23.73 -0.83
C THR A 62 7.16 23.30 -0.63
N SER A 63 6.41 23.25 -1.71
CA SER A 63 5.02 22.78 -1.74
C SER A 63 4.81 21.82 -2.91
N ALA A 64 3.83 20.95 -2.78
CA ALA A 64 3.51 19.97 -3.81
C ALA A 64 2.00 19.70 -3.86
N LEU A 65 1.56 19.16 -4.98
CA LEU A 65 0.23 18.59 -5.14
C LEU A 65 0.29 17.12 -4.77
N PHE A 66 -0.42 16.74 -3.73
CA PHE A 66 -0.52 15.36 -3.27
C PHE A 66 -1.82 14.73 -3.73
N GLY A 67 -1.73 13.51 -4.20
CA GLY A 67 -2.85 12.67 -4.56
C GLY A 67 -2.46 11.21 -4.64
N TYR A 68 -3.47 10.36 -4.79
CA TYR A 68 -3.28 8.94 -5.08
C TYR A 68 -4.32 8.45 -6.07
N VAL A 69 -3.98 7.41 -6.80
CA VAL A 69 -4.83 6.78 -7.80
C VAL A 69 -4.73 5.26 -7.68
N TYR A 70 -5.88 4.60 -7.74
CA TYR A 70 -5.97 3.14 -7.89
C TYR A 70 -6.21 2.80 -9.34
N PHE A 71 -5.47 1.84 -9.85
CA PHE A 71 -5.61 1.40 -11.22
C PHE A 71 -5.26 -0.08 -11.37
N MET A 72 -5.79 -0.67 -12.42
CA MET A 72 -5.45 -2.03 -12.82
C MET A 72 -4.48 -2.00 -13.99
N ALA A 73 -3.44 -2.80 -13.89
CA ALA A 73 -2.42 -2.90 -14.92
C ALA A 73 -1.76 -4.26 -14.95
N THR A 74 -1.16 -4.58 -16.08
CA THR A 74 -0.33 -5.76 -16.27
C THR A 74 1.03 -5.56 -15.60
N PRO A 75 1.52 -6.49 -14.78
CA PRO A 75 2.80 -6.36 -14.07
C PRO A 75 4.00 -6.09 -15.00
N GLU A 76 3.97 -6.60 -16.21
CA GLU A 76 5.06 -6.43 -17.18
C GLU A 76 5.30 -4.96 -17.55
N HIS A 77 4.23 -4.18 -17.68
CA HIS A 77 4.31 -2.77 -18.03
C HIS A 77 4.72 -1.88 -16.85
N MET A 78 4.67 -2.40 -15.62
CA MET A 78 4.94 -1.60 -14.42
C MET A 78 6.39 -1.18 -14.28
N LYS A 79 7.33 -1.94 -14.84
CA LYS A 79 8.75 -1.55 -14.84
C LYS A 79 9.00 -0.32 -15.70
N ASP A 80 8.46 -0.34 -16.92
CA ASP A 80 8.61 0.77 -17.86
C ASP A 80 7.84 2.00 -17.41
N PHE A 81 6.64 1.80 -16.88
CA PHE A 81 5.84 2.86 -16.25
C PHE A 81 6.60 3.54 -15.10
N THR A 82 7.18 2.76 -14.20
CA THR A 82 7.99 3.28 -13.09
C THR A 82 9.23 4.03 -13.58
N HIS A 83 9.83 3.55 -14.64
CA HIS A 83 10.99 4.20 -15.25
C HIS A 83 10.61 5.58 -15.82
N GLU A 84 9.53 5.66 -16.57
CA GLU A 84 9.03 6.93 -17.11
C GLU A 84 8.62 7.91 -16.02
N LEU A 85 7.95 7.44 -14.96
CA LEU A 85 7.62 8.28 -13.80
C LEU A 85 8.84 8.93 -13.15
N ARG A 86 9.97 8.23 -13.11
CA ARG A 86 11.23 8.77 -12.56
C ARG A 86 11.83 9.85 -13.44
N LEU A 87 11.61 9.77 -14.73
CA LEU A 87 12.13 10.73 -15.71
C LEU A 87 11.24 11.96 -15.84
N GLU A 88 9.99 11.87 -15.38
CA GLU A 88 9.04 12.97 -15.48
C GLU A 88 9.41 14.13 -14.54
N SER A 89 9.62 15.31 -15.13
CA SER A 89 10.10 16.48 -14.41
C SER A 89 9.07 17.05 -13.42
N HIS A 90 7.79 16.88 -13.71
CA HIS A 90 6.68 17.35 -12.86
C HIS A 90 6.45 16.46 -11.66
N VAL A 91 6.96 15.23 -11.64
CA VAL A 91 6.85 14.29 -10.54
C VAL A 91 8.00 14.50 -9.55
N LEU A 92 7.68 14.97 -8.36
CA LEU A 92 8.67 15.16 -7.30
C LEU A 92 9.00 13.83 -6.63
N ARG A 93 7.98 13.10 -6.21
CA ARG A 93 8.07 11.75 -5.63
C ARG A 93 6.83 10.94 -5.95
N PHE A 94 6.99 9.64 -5.94
CA PHE A 94 5.87 8.71 -6.04
C PHE A 94 6.15 7.45 -5.24
N LEU A 95 5.08 6.75 -4.91
CA LEU A 95 5.09 5.44 -4.29
C LEU A 95 4.09 4.56 -5.03
N LEU A 96 4.57 3.48 -5.60
CA LEU A 96 3.77 2.48 -6.29
C LEU A 96 3.70 1.21 -5.45
N ILE A 97 2.49 0.82 -5.08
CA ILE A 97 2.23 -0.35 -4.25
C ILE A 97 1.31 -1.30 -5.02
N ASN A 98 1.66 -2.58 -5.01
CA ASN A 98 0.78 -3.63 -5.47
C ASN A 98 -0.22 -3.92 -4.36
N LYS A 99 -1.49 -3.63 -4.62
CA LYS A 99 -2.56 -3.92 -3.68
C LYS A 99 -2.94 -5.40 -3.83
N PRO A 100 -2.80 -6.22 -2.77
CA PRO A 100 -3.25 -7.59 -2.85
C PRO A 100 -4.75 -7.59 -3.10
N ILE A 101 -5.19 -8.34 -4.10
CA ILE A 101 -6.62 -8.58 -4.33
C ILE A 101 -7.12 -9.20 -3.04
N LYS A 102 -7.93 -8.45 -2.28
CA LYS A 102 -8.71 -9.05 -1.22
C LYS A 102 -9.59 -10.07 -1.92
N ARG A 103 -9.22 -11.34 -1.84
CA ARG A 103 -10.19 -12.40 -2.02
C ARG A 103 -11.21 -12.15 -0.93
N GLU A 104 -12.34 -11.58 -1.30
CA GLU A 104 -13.50 -11.64 -0.45
C GLU A 104 -13.70 -13.13 -0.23
N PHE A 105 -13.34 -13.57 0.97
CA PHE A 105 -13.87 -14.81 1.48
C PHE A 105 -15.37 -14.58 1.43
N ILE A 106 -16.00 -15.14 0.42
CA ILE A 106 -17.43 -15.41 0.47
C ILE A 106 -17.54 -16.33 1.67
N SER A 107 -17.75 -15.72 2.81
CA SER A 107 -18.18 -16.41 4.00
C SER A 107 -19.54 -17.01 3.63
N ALA A 108 -19.50 -18.23 3.14
CA ALA A 108 -20.67 -19.06 3.14
C ALA A 108 -21.05 -19.24 4.61
N SER A 109 -21.85 -18.31 5.08
CA SER A 109 -22.52 -18.44 6.35
C SER A 109 -23.64 -19.47 6.18
N GLU A 110 -23.28 -20.73 6.25
CA GLU A 110 -24.24 -21.76 6.57
C GLU A 110 -23.95 -22.24 7.99
N GLY A 111 -24.87 -21.84 8.86
CA GLY A 111 -25.40 -22.65 9.92
C GLY A 111 -24.39 -23.24 10.91
N SER A 112 -24.07 -22.52 11.95
CA SER A 112 -23.63 -23.16 13.16
C SER A 112 -24.64 -22.89 14.27
N PRO A 113 -25.20 -23.94 14.90
CA PRO A 113 -26.27 -23.79 15.84
C PRO A 113 -25.77 -23.15 17.14
N ARG A 114 -26.51 -22.16 17.57
CA ARG A 114 -26.52 -21.62 18.92
C ARG A 114 -26.52 -22.75 19.93
N ARG A 115 -25.47 -22.88 20.72
CA ARG A 115 -25.55 -23.51 22.04
C ARG A 115 -25.60 -22.43 23.08
N THR A 116 -26.81 -22.18 23.54
CA THR A 116 -27.09 -21.65 24.85
C THR A 116 -26.70 -22.70 25.89
N SER A 117 -25.89 -22.32 26.83
CA SER A 117 -25.92 -22.86 28.18
C SER A 117 -25.49 -21.78 29.13
N GLU A 118 -26.49 -21.42 29.90
CA GLU A 118 -26.39 -20.65 31.14
C GLU A 118 -25.49 -21.30 32.14
N THR A 119 -25.04 -20.44 33.05
CA THR A 119 -24.95 -20.63 34.51
C THR A 119 -23.59 -20.89 35.09
N SER A 120 -23.31 -19.99 35.93
CA SER A 120 -22.79 -19.92 37.28
C SER A 120 -21.36 -19.47 37.44
N GLU A 121 -21.31 -18.30 37.99
CA GLU A 121 -20.69 -17.92 39.28
C GLU A 121 -19.61 -18.88 39.78
N LYS A 122 -18.43 -18.38 39.94
CA LYS A 122 -17.77 -18.08 41.23
C LYS A 122 -16.27 -17.80 41.09
N GLU A 123 -15.94 -16.66 41.67
CA GLU A 123 -14.82 -16.40 42.56
C GLU A 123 -13.40 -16.72 42.12
N ALA A 124 -12.72 -15.60 42.00
CA ALA A 124 -11.54 -15.24 42.77
C ALA A 124 -10.25 -16.02 42.54
N LEU A 125 -9.27 -15.40 42.13
CA LEU A 125 -8.00 -15.03 42.78
C LEU A 125 -6.97 -14.62 41.71
N SER A 126 -6.61 -13.37 41.79
CA SER A 126 -5.26 -12.82 41.72
C SER A 126 -4.19 -13.76 41.18
N GLU A 127 -3.69 -13.44 40.01
CA GLU A 127 -2.25 -13.52 39.74
C GLU A 127 -1.81 -12.33 38.92
N GLU A 128 -1.13 -11.45 39.60
CA GLU A 128 -0.30 -10.39 39.09
C GLU A 128 0.64 -10.94 38.02
N LYS A 129 0.38 -10.60 36.77
CA LYS A 129 1.47 -10.54 35.81
C LYS A 129 2.14 -9.19 35.98
N GLN A 130 3.15 -9.17 36.80
CA GLN A 130 4.16 -8.14 36.84
C GLN A 130 4.73 -7.96 35.44
N SER A 131 4.34 -6.86 34.80
CA SER A 131 5.10 -6.31 33.71
C SER A 131 6.42 -5.81 34.30
N HIS A 132 7.48 -6.57 34.12
CA HIS A 132 8.83 -6.10 34.37
C HIS A 132 9.10 -4.93 33.41
N ALA A 133 8.84 -3.74 33.88
CA ALA A 133 9.45 -2.57 33.32
C ALA A 133 10.96 -2.72 33.56
N VAL A 134 11.70 -2.98 32.51
CA VAL A 134 13.16 -2.99 32.54
C VAL A 134 13.58 -1.55 32.87
N THR A 135 14.04 -1.34 34.13
CA THR A 135 14.54 -0.05 34.55
C THR A 135 15.95 0.16 33.97
N ASN A 136 16.31 1.42 33.73
CA ASN A 136 17.63 1.80 33.21
C ASN A 136 18.77 1.19 34.04
N GLU A 137 18.59 0.96 35.32
CA GLU A 137 19.54 0.33 36.20
C GLU A 137 19.86 -1.13 35.84
N ASP A 138 18.89 -1.87 35.32
CA ASP A 138 19.08 -3.25 34.86
C ASP A 138 19.87 -3.30 33.53
N LEU A 139 19.76 -2.26 32.72
CA LEU A 139 20.53 -2.12 31.47
C LEU A 139 21.99 -1.74 31.76
N GLU A 140 22.25 -0.88 32.73
CA GLU A 140 23.61 -0.50 33.14
C GLU A 140 24.35 -1.69 33.75
N LYS A 141 23.70 -2.49 34.58
CA LYS A 141 24.28 -3.70 35.16
C LYS A 141 24.67 -4.75 34.11
N LYS A 142 23.86 -4.90 33.08
CA LYS A 142 24.19 -5.81 31.96
C LYS A 142 25.32 -5.29 31.08
N LEU A 143 25.48 -3.99 30.96
CA LEU A 143 26.60 -3.39 30.22
C LEU A 143 27.93 -3.58 30.95
N GLU A 144 27.97 -3.49 32.28
CA GLU A 144 29.17 -3.73 33.06
C GLU A 144 29.59 -5.22 33.05
N GLU A 145 28.65 -6.13 32.98
CA GLU A 145 28.91 -7.58 32.93
C GLU A 145 29.53 -8.02 31.58
N ILE A 146 29.34 -7.26 30.50
CA ILE A 146 29.87 -7.54 29.17
C ILE A 146 31.28 -6.94 28.96
N LEU A 147 31.65 -5.95 29.78
CA LEU A 147 32.90 -5.20 29.65
C LEU A 147 34.02 -5.73 30.53
N ASN A 148 33.81 -6.83 31.30
CA ASN A 148 34.86 -7.41 32.16
C ASN A 148 35.38 -8.73 31.64
#